data_5fafa89e25ebdb6e7342b074bc5ec8ae
#
_entry.id   5fafa89e25ebdb6e7342b074bc5ec8ae
#
_cell.length_a   1.000
_cell.length_b   1.000
_cell.length_c   1.000
_cell.angle_alpha   90.00
_cell.angle_beta   90.00
_cell.angle_gamma   90.00
#
_symmetry.space_group_name_H-M   'P 1'
#
loop_
_entity.id
_entity.type
_entity.pdbx_description
1 polymer ?
#
loop_
_entity_poly.entity_id
_entity_poly.type
_entity_poly.pdbx_seq_one_letter_code
_entity_poly.pdbx_strand_id
1 'polypeptide(L)'
;MAFNVGAVIVCAGKGKRLGADKAAIKLRGKPLFYHTYKLFKGIKEIKQIIIVLRGKNFKLAQKLIKDKRVSFVLGGSRRQDSVFAGLSGLDKKISSVLIHDGARPFTPKSVMRSVLNNIKKYPAVICAVKSRDTLKKASNGFVKNTLDRNDIVMVQTPQAFRKDLIIKAYKKFNRRNTFDDAQLFELMKKKIKIVEGSYLNVKITYPEDLIFAKALMTKS
;
A
#
# COMPACT_ATOMS: atom_id res chain seq x y z
N MET A 1 -3.97 25.93 -4.43
CA MET A 1 -4.09 24.86 -5.44
C MET A 1 -5.05 23.79 -4.92
N ALA A 2 -5.91 23.25 -5.77
CA ALA A 2 -6.83 22.17 -5.38
C ALA A 2 -6.04 20.94 -4.90
N PHE A 3 -6.44 20.35 -3.77
CA PHE A 3 -5.84 19.16 -3.20
C PHE A 3 -6.36 17.92 -3.95
N ASN A 4 -5.67 17.54 -5.02
CA ASN A 4 -5.99 16.39 -5.85
C ASN A 4 -5.09 15.21 -5.48
N VAL A 5 -5.70 14.11 -5.04
CA VAL A 5 -4.99 12.90 -4.64
C VAL A 5 -5.15 11.81 -5.70
N GLY A 6 -4.05 11.17 -6.05
CA GLY A 6 -4.04 9.92 -6.79
C GLY A 6 -3.86 8.74 -5.84
N ALA A 7 -4.33 7.56 -6.23
CA ALA A 7 -4.06 6.31 -5.54
C ALA A 7 -3.33 5.33 -6.46
N VAL A 8 -2.29 4.68 -5.96
CA VAL A 8 -1.59 3.58 -6.63
C VAL A 8 -1.80 2.32 -5.81
N ILE A 9 -2.57 1.39 -6.33
CA ILE A 9 -2.86 0.10 -5.68
C ILE A 9 -1.98 -0.98 -6.31
N VAL A 10 -1.02 -1.51 -5.53
CA VAL A 10 0.00 -2.44 -6.04
C VAL A 10 -0.46 -3.88 -5.89
N CYS A 11 -0.81 -4.50 -7.00
CA CYS A 11 -1.36 -5.86 -7.06
C CYS A 11 -0.54 -6.82 -7.96
N ALA A 12 0.66 -6.42 -8.41
CA ALA A 12 1.47 -7.19 -9.36
C ALA A 12 2.34 -8.30 -8.72
N GLY A 13 2.30 -8.47 -7.40
CA GLY A 13 3.11 -9.46 -6.69
C GLY A 13 2.78 -10.91 -7.08
N LYS A 14 3.83 -11.75 -7.27
CA LYS A 14 3.69 -13.17 -7.69
C LYS A 14 2.98 -14.07 -6.67
N GLY A 15 2.87 -13.64 -5.41
CA GLY A 15 2.20 -14.41 -4.36
C GLY A 15 2.93 -15.69 -3.94
N LYS A 16 4.26 -15.78 -4.09
CA LYS A 16 5.05 -17.00 -3.82
C LYS A 16 4.75 -17.62 -2.45
N ARG A 17 4.64 -16.81 -1.38
CA ARG A 17 4.36 -17.25 -0.01
C ARG A 17 2.92 -17.77 0.20
N LEU A 18 2.00 -17.42 -0.68
CA LEU A 18 0.60 -17.83 -0.62
C LEU A 18 0.30 -18.99 -1.58
N GLY A 19 1.29 -19.41 -2.40
CA GLY A 19 1.13 -20.44 -3.42
C GLY A 19 0.22 -20.06 -4.60
N ALA A 20 -0.30 -18.82 -4.63
CA ALA A 20 -1.25 -18.37 -5.65
C ALA A 20 -1.05 -16.89 -6.00
N ASP A 21 -1.53 -16.49 -7.19
CA ASP A 21 -1.57 -15.09 -7.59
C ASP A 21 -2.51 -14.30 -6.68
N LYS A 22 -1.93 -13.47 -5.81
CA LYS A 22 -2.69 -12.69 -4.82
C LYS A 22 -3.82 -11.86 -5.42
N ALA A 23 -3.62 -11.31 -6.62
CA ALA A 23 -4.62 -10.49 -7.27
C ALA A 23 -5.87 -11.32 -7.66
N ALA A 24 -5.69 -12.60 -7.96
CA ALA A 24 -6.77 -13.51 -8.38
C ALA A 24 -7.48 -14.22 -7.22
N ILE A 25 -6.91 -14.19 -6.01
CA ILE A 25 -7.55 -14.82 -4.82
C ILE A 25 -8.91 -14.19 -4.59
N LYS A 26 -9.93 -15.03 -4.48
CA LYS A 26 -11.31 -14.60 -4.26
C LYS A 26 -11.68 -14.57 -2.78
N LEU A 27 -12.24 -13.46 -2.35
CA LEU A 27 -12.95 -13.31 -1.08
C LEU A 27 -14.42 -13.03 -1.42
N ARG A 28 -15.36 -13.82 -0.89
CA ARG A 28 -16.78 -13.73 -1.24
C ARG A 28 -17.01 -13.60 -2.75
N GLY A 29 -16.38 -14.46 -3.55
CA GLY A 29 -16.53 -14.52 -5.01
C GLY A 29 -15.86 -13.39 -5.81
N LYS A 30 -15.28 -12.36 -5.18
CA LYS A 30 -14.58 -11.27 -5.86
C LYS A 30 -13.08 -11.31 -5.62
N PRO A 31 -12.24 -10.93 -6.60
CA PRO A 31 -10.80 -10.91 -6.45
C PRO A 31 -10.34 -9.93 -5.37
N LEU A 32 -9.20 -10.22 -4.73
CA LEU A 32 -8.66 -9.43 -3.64
C LEU A 32 -8.45 -7.96 -4.03
N PHE A 33 -7.92 -7.69 -5.23
CA PHE A 33 -7.72 -6.32 -5.71
C PHE A 33 -9.03 -5.52 -5.81
N TYR A 34 -10.15 -6.19 -6.07
CA TYR A 34 -11.46 -5.54 -6.15
C TYR A 34 -11.91 -5.03 -4.77
N HIS A 35 -11.70 -5.81 -3.70
CA HIS A 35 -12.01 -5.37 -2.34
C HIS A 35 -11.14 -4.19 -1.94
N THR A 36 -9.85 -4.23 -2.26
CA THR A 36 -8.95 -3.11 -2.00
C THR A 36 -9.34 -1.87 -2.80
N TYR A 37 -9.68 -2.00 -4.09
CA TYR A 37 -10.19 -0.88 -4.88
C TYR A 37 -11.42 -0.23 -4.22
N LYS A 38 -12.35 -1.01 -3.66
CA LYS A 38 -13.56 -0.47 -3.00
C LYS A 38 -13.25 0.49 -1.84
N LEU A 39 -12.11 0.34 -1.17
CA LEU A 39 -11.68 1.27 -0.12
C LEU A 39 -11.48 2.69 -0.65
N PHE A 40 -11.06 2.82 -1.90
CA PHE A 40 -10.73 4.10 -2.53
C PHE A 40 -11.90 4.71 -3.31
N LYS A 41 -12.84 3.87 -3.76
CA LYS A 41 -13.96 4.28 -4.63
C LYS A 41 -14.79 5.43 -4.03
N GLY A 42 -15.06 5.38 -2.72
CA GLY A 42 -15.95 6.34 -2.02
C GLY A 42 -15.25 7.60 -1.51
N ILE A 43 -13.95 7.79 -1.77
CA ILE A 43 -13.18 8.93 -1.26
C ILE A 43 -13.17 10.05 -2.30
N LYS A 44 -13.81 11.19 -1.96
CA LYS A 44 -13.98 12.33 -2.89
C LYS A 44 -12.68 13.02 -3.30
N GLU A 45 -11.68 13.01 -2.42
CA GLU A 45 -10.36 13.60 -2.65
C GLU A 45 -9.55 12.81 -3.68
N ILE A 46 -9.85 11.52 -3.87
CA ILE A 46 -9.16 10.67 -4.84
C ILE A 46 -9.75 10.91 -6.23
N LYS A 47 -8.96 11.56 -7.07
CA LYS A 47 -9.33 11.95 -8.43
C LYS A 47 -8.90 10.92 -9.49
N GLN A 48 -7.88 10.12 -9.20
CA GLN A 48 -7.37 9.08 -10.09
C GLN A 48 -6.93 7.87 -9.28
N ILE A 49 -7.17 6.67 -9.82
CA ILE A 49 -6.77 5.40 -9.21
C ILE A 49 -6.00 4.60 -10.26
N ILE A 50 -4.75 4.28 -9.99
CA ILE A 50 -3.94 3.38 -10.80
C ILE A 50 -3.88 2.03 -10.10
N ILE A 51 -4.36 0.99 -10.75
CA ILE A 51 -4.24 -0.38 -10.25
C ILE A 51 -3.14 -1.07 -11.03
N VAL A 52 -2.05 -1.40 -10.33
CA VAL A 52 -0.89 -2.05 -10.93
C VAL A 52 -1.06 -3.56 -10.83
N LEU A 53 -1.16 -4.22 -11.97
CA LEU A 53 -1.49 -5.65 -12.09
C LEU A 53 -0.46 -6.39 -12.94
N ARG A 54 -0.52 -7.72 -12.91
CA ARG A 54 0.07 -8.56 -13.96
C ARG A 54 -0.88 -8.63 -15.16
N GLY A 55 -0.33 -8.70 -16.37
CA GLY A 55 -1.12 -8.61 -17.62
C GLY A 55 -2.30 -9.59 -17.71
N LYS A 56 -2.12 -10.84 -17.20
CA LYS A 56 -3.19 -11.85 -17.17
C LYS A 56 -4.44 -11.43 -16.37
N ASN A 57 -4.31 -10.48 -15.46
CA ASN A 57 -5.41 -9.99 -14.63
C ASN A 57 -6.14 -8.77 -15.22
N PHE A 58 -5.65 -8.19 -16.33
CA PHE A 58 -6.23 -6.97 -16.91
C PHE A 58 -7.65 -7.16 -17.37
N LYS A 59 -7.92 -8.19 -18.19
CA LYS A 59 -9.27 -8.47 -18.71
C LYS A 59 -10.28 -8.61 -17.56
N LEU A 60 -9.92 -9.33 -16.49
CA LEU A 60 -10.77 -9.50 -15.33
C LEU A 60 -11.01 -8.17 -14.60
N ALA A 61 -9.97 -7.37 -14.41
CA ALA A 61 -10.06 -6.08 -13.74
C ALA A 61 -10.96 -5.10 -14.54
N GLN A 62 -10.78 -5.02 -15.85
CA GLN A 62 -11.60 -4.20 -16.74
C GLN A 62 -13.09 -4.63 -16.75
N LYS A 63 -13.37 -5.94 -16.64
CA LYS A 63 -14.74 -6.45 -16.52
C LYS A 63 -15.39 -6.03 -15.21
N LEU A 64 -14.65 -6.02 -14.10
CA LEU A 64 -15.19 -5.81 -12.76
C LEU A 64 -15.24 -4.33 -12.33
N ILE A 65 -14.37 -3.49 -12.88
CA ILE A 65 -14.23 -2.08 -12.46
C ILE A 65 -14.52 -1.18 -13.65
N LYS A 66 -15.64 -0.48 -13.58
CA LYS A 66 -16.14 0.46 -14.61
C LYS A 66 -16.09 1.93 -14.12
N ASP A 67 -15.18 2.24 -13.21
CA ASP A 67 -14.96 3.59 -12.69
C ASP A 67 -14.04 4.37 -13.63
N LYS A 68 -14.50 5.49 -14.17
CA LYS A 68 -13.75 6.34 -15.12
C LYS A 68 -12.44 6.91 -14.54
N ARG A 69 -12.30 6.93 -13.22
CA ARG A 69 -11.08 7.37 -12.52
C ARG A 69 -9.99 6.28 -12.51
N VAL A 70 -10.31 5.03 -12.88
CA VAL A 70 -9.41 3.89 -12.78
C VAL A 70 -8.70 3.62 -14.09
N SER A 71 -7.39 3.50 -14.00
CA SER A 71 -6.54 2.98 -15.07
C SER A 71 -5.73 1.77 -14.56
N PHE A 72 -5.38 0.88 -15.48
CA PHE A 72 -4.61 -0.33 -15.19
C PHE A 72 -3.22 -0.22 -15.82
N VAL A 73 -2.19 -0.55 -15.03
CA VAL A 73 -0.80 -0.46 -15.45
C VAL A 73 -0.10 -1.79 -15.18
N LEU A 74 0.80 -2.18 -16.08
CA LEU A 74 1.60 -3.40 -15.90
C LEU A 74 2.65 -3.19 -14.82
N GLY A 75 2.71 -4.12 -13.87
CA GLY A 75 3.75 -4.11 -12.83
C GLY A 75 5.10 -4.62 -13.34
N GLY A 76 6.16 -4.15 -12.70
CA GLY A 76 7.52 -4.56 -12.98
C GLY A 76 7.96 -5.81 -12.21
N SER A 77 9.26 -6.10 -12.28
CA SER A 77 9.88 -7.29 -11.65
C SER A 77 9.92 -7.19 -10.13
N ARG A 78 10.19 -6.01 -9.59
CA ARG A 78 10.22 -5.71 -8.15
C ARG A 78 8.96 -4.93 -7.75
N ARG A 79 8.69 -4.88 -6.43
CA ARG A 79 7.60 -4.01 -5.90
C ARG A 79 7.83 -2.55 -6.28
N GLN A 80 9.07 -2.08 -6.16
CA GLN A 80 9.46 -0.70 -6.50
C GLN A 80 9.17 -0.35 -7.96
N ASP A 81 9.50 -1.25 -8.90
CA ASP A 81 9.24 -1.05 -10.32
C ASP A 81 7.74 -0.93 -10.59
N SER A 82 6.94 -1.75 -9.89
CA SER A 82 5.48 -1.70 -9.95
C SER A 82 4.91 -0.39 -9.40
N VAL A 83 5.42 0.09 -8.26
CA VAL A 83 5.03 1.39 -7.71
C VAL A 83 5.39 2.51 -8.66
N PHE A 84 6.62 2.51 -9.19
CA PHE A 84 7.07 3.57 -10.11
C PHE A 84 6.26 3.59 -11.41
N ALA A 85 5.92 2.43 -11.96
CA ALA A 85 5.00 2.34 -13.10
C ALA A 85 3.63 2.97 -12.81
N GLY A 86 3.09 2.70 -11.60
CA GLY A 86 1.85 3.33 -11.13
C GLY A 86 1.96 4.84 -10.97
N LEU A 87 3.05 5.33 -10.38
CA LEU A 87 3.31 6.76 -10.22
C LEU A 87 3.43 7.49 -11.57
N SER A 88 4.05 6.84 -12.56
CA SER A 88 4.21 7.39 -13.92
C SER A 88 2.90 7.52 -14.68
N GLY A 89 1.88 6.72 -14.33
CA GLY A 89 0.53 6.80 -14.90
C GLY A 89 -0.36 7.88 -14.28
N LEU A 90 0.11 8.61 -13.28
CA LEU A 90 -0.68 9.66 -12.63
C LEU A 90 -0.67 10.97 -13.43
N ASP A 91 -1.85 11.56 -13.60
CA ASP A 91 -2.06 12.86 -14.22
C ASP A 91 -1.20 13.97 -13.58
N LYS A 92 -0.78 14.95 -14.39
CA LYS A 92 0.00 16.12 -13.92
C LYS A 92 -0.74 16.91 -12.84
N LYS A 93 -2.07 16.94 -12.87
CA LYS A 93 -2.91 17.66 -11.88
C LYS A 93 -2.93 17.02 -10.49
N ILE A 94 -2.46 15.79 -10.36
CA ILE A 94 -2.34 15.11 -9.06
C ILE A 94 -1.18 15.72 -8.29
N SER A 95 -1.44 16.18 -7.07
CA SER A 95 -0.44 16.82 -6.19
C SER A 95 0.12 15.87 -5.13
N SER A 96 -0.69 14.91 -4.68
CA SER A 96 -0.31 13.91 -3.67
C SER A 96 -0.76 12.52 -4.10
N VAL A 97 -0.09 11.48 -3.61
CA VAL A 97 -0.41 10.10 -3.94
C VAL A 97 -0.49 9.24 -2.70
N LEU A 98 -1.47 8.34 -2.66
CA LEU A 98 -1.55 7.22 -1.73
C LEU A 98 -1.02 5.97 -2.42
N ILE A 99 -0.01 5.33 -1.85
CA ILE A 99 0.49 4.03 -2.30
C ILE A 99 -0.05 2.98 -1.34
N HIS A 100 -0.70 1.95 -1.89
CA HIS A 100 -1.37 0.95 -1.07
C HIS A 100 -1.15 -0.47 -1.61
N ASP A 101 -0.87 -1.38 -0.70
CA ASP A 101 -0.77 -2.81 -1.03
C ASP A 101 -2.14 -3.38 -1.38
N GLY A 102 -2.29 -3.94 -2.58
CA GLY A 102 -3.53 -4.60 -3.00
C GLY A 102 -3.92 -5.83 -2.17
N ALA A 103 -3.02 -6.26 -1.28
CA ALA A 103 -3.24 -7.34 -0.32
C ALA A 103 -3.79 -6.86 1.05
N ARG A 104 -4.20 -5.59 1.21
CA ARG A 104 -4.79 -5.03 2.44
C ARG A 104 -6.22 -4.54 2.22
N PRO A 105 -7.19 -5.43 2.07
CA PRO A 105 -8.57 -5.06 1.74
C PRO A 105 -9.38 -4.52 2.94
N PHE A 106 -8.82 -4.53 4.16
CA PHE A 106 -9.55 -4.21 5.41
C PHE A 106 -9.08 -2.92 6.08
N THR A 107 -8.42 -2.02 5.33
CA THR A 107 -8.00 -0.73 5.89
C THR A 107 -9.22 0.08 6.34
N PRO A 108 -9.32 0.44 7.65
CA PRO A 108 -10.44 1.22 8.14
C PRO A 108 -10.51 2.62 7.49
N LYS A 109 -11.72 3.13 7.33
CA LYS A 109 -11.96 4.50 6.81
C LYS A 109 -11.28 5.57 7.67
N SER A 110 -11.20 5.37 8.97
CA SER A 110 -10.51 6.27 9.91
C SER A 110 -9.02 6.42 9.58
N VAL A 111 -8.32 5.30 9.29
CA VAL A 111 -6.91 5.31 8.86
C VAL A 111 -6.76 6.07 7.55
N MET A 112 -7.62 5.80 6.56
CA MET A 112 -7.60 6.51 5.27
C MET A 112 -7.77 8.02 5.46
N ARG A 113 -8.74 8.44 6.29
CA ARG A 113 -8.98 9.85 6.61
C ARG A 113 -7.80 10.49 7.32
N SER A 114 -7.22 9.80 8.30
CA SER A 114 -6.05 10.29 9.04
C SER A 114 -4.87 10.54 8.10
N VAL A 115 -4.55 9.59 7.21
CA VAL A 115 -3.49 9.75 6.21
C VAL A 115 -3.79 10.92 5.26
N LEU A 116 -5.01 11.03 4.73
CA LEU A 116 -5.42 12.12 3.83
C LEU A 116 -5.38 13.50 4.49
N ASN A 117 -5.73 13.61 5.75
CA ASN A 117 -5.68 14.89 6.48
C ASN A 117 -4.24 15.32 6.74
N ASN A 118 -3.36 14.37 7.07
CA ASN A 118 -1.97 14.67 7.38
C ASN A 118 -1.11 14.97 6.15
N ILE A 119 -1.38 14.37 4.98
CA ILE A 119 -0.61 14.66 3.76
C ILE A 119 -0.83 16.09 3.25
N LYS A 120 -1.87 16.78 3.70
CA LYS A 120 -2.05 18.20 3.43
C LYS A 120 -0.96 19.07 4.10
N LYS A 121 -0.41 18.61 5.23
CA LYS A 121 0.54 19.33 6.08
C LYS A 121 1.98 18.82 5.96
N TYR A 122 2.15 17.51 5.70
CA TYR A 122 3.45 16.85 5.70
C TYR A 122 3.81 16.30 4.32
N PRO A 123 5.10 16.28 3.94
CA PRO A 123 5.53 15.78 2.61
C PRO A 123 5.39 14.27 2.45
N ALA A 124 5.39 13.54 3.56
CA ALA A 124 5.19 12.09 3.62
C ALA A 124 4.43 11.70 4.90
N VAL A 125 3.53 10.74 4.78
CA VAL A 125 2.72 10.21 5.88
C VAL A 125 2.63 8.69 5.73
N ILE A 126 2.87 7.98 6.82
CA ILE A 126 2.67 6.53 6.90
C ILE A 126 1.69 6.20 8.02
N CYS A 127 0.96 5.11 7.89
CA CYS A 127 0.22 4.54 9.00
C CYS A 127 1.00 3.36 9.60
N ALA A 128 0.99 3.26 10.92
CA ALA A 128 1.72 2.22 11.63
C ALA A 128 1.01 1.84 12.93
N VAL A 129 1.29 0.64 13.42
CA VAL A 129 0.85 0.15 14.73
C VAL A 129 2.06 -0.20 15.59
N LYS A 130 1.93 -0.13 16.91
CA LYS A 130 2.97 -0.60 17.84
C LYS A 130 3.09 -2.13 17.78
N SER A 131 4.27 -2.67 18.04
CA SER A 131 4.39 -4.12 18.23
C SER A 131 3.73 -4.52 19.56
N ARG A 132 2.95 -5.59 19.55
CA ARG A 132 2.39 -6.20 20.77
C ARG A 132 3.36 -7.18 21.40
N ASP A 133 4.13 -7.85 20.55
CA ASP A 133 5.09 -8.85 20.97
C ASP A 133 6.43 -8.23 21.37
N THR A 134 7.20 -8.96 22.17
CA THR A 134 8.59 -8.60 22.47
C THR A 134 9.44 -8.84 21.22
N LEU A 135 10.18 -7.81 20.81
CA LEU A 135 11.04 -7.86 19.64
C LEU A 135 12.48 -8.23 20.04
N LYS A 136 13.04 -9.20 19.33
CA LYS A 136 14.42 -9.65 19.50
C LYS A 136 15.21 -9.41 18.21
N LYS A 137 16.40 -8.87 18.33
CA LYS A 137 17.40 -8.95 17.26
C LYS A 137 18.03 -10.34 17.31
N ALA A 138 18.03 -11.04 16.18
CA ALA A 138 18.58 -12.39 16.09
C ALA A 138 19.57 -12.51 14.93
N SER A 139 20.50 -13.48 15.03
CA SER A 139 21.43 -13.82 13.95
C SER A 139 21.82 -15.29 14.11
N ASN A 140 21.87 -16.03 13.01
CA ASN A 140 22.25 -17.45 12.97
C ASN A 140 21.47 -18.34 13.95
N GLY A 141 20.16 -18.05 14.13
CA GLY A 141 19.30 -18.83 15.02
C GLY A 141 19.37 -18.43 16.52
N PHE A 142 20.21 -17.49 16.90
CA PHE A 142 20.39 -17.07 18.29
C PHE A 142 19.92 -15.64 18.52
N VAL A 143 19.37 -15.38 19.71
CA VAL A 143 19.01 -14.04 20.15
C VAL A 143 20.28 -13.25 20.44
N LYS A 144 20.39 -12.03 19.87
CA LYS A 144 21.46 -11.07 20.18
C LYS A 144 21.07 -10.14 21.35
N ASN A 145 19.91 -9.48 21.21
CA ASN A 145 19.40 -8.56 22.23
C ASN A 145 17.90 -8.35 22.09
N THR A 146 17.27 -7.84 23.13
CA THR A 146 15.89 -7.33 23.11
C THR A 146 15.90 -5.90 22.58
N LEU A 147 14.94 -5.58 21.70
CA LEU A 147 14.74 -4.22 21.23
C LEU A 147 13.68 -3.52 22.08
N ASP A 148 13.90 -2.23 22.40
CA ASP A 148 12.87 -1.42 23.03
C ASP A 148 11.72 -1.22 22.02
N ARG A 149 10.57 -1.82 22.31
CA ARG A 149 9.40 -1.74 21.45
C ARG A 149 8.70 -0.38 21.45
N ASN A 150 9.04 0.51 22.40
CA ASN A 150 8.43 1.84 22.47
C ASN A 150 8.79 2.70 21.25
N ASP A 151 10.00 2.51 20.72
CA ASP A 151 10.52 3.23 19.56
C ASP A 151 10.29 2.50 18.24
N ILE A 152 9.65 1.31 18.29
CA ILE A 152 9.46 0.49 17.11
C ILE A 152 7.99 0.45 16.71
N VAL A 153 7.73 0.72 15.42
CA VAL A 153 6.39 0.63 14.84
C VAL A 153 6.38 -0.30 13.63
N MET A 154 5.31 -1.05 13.50
CA MET A 154 5.06 -1.91 12.34
C MET A 154 4.33 -1.09 11.26
N VAL A 155 5.06 -0.77 10.21
CA VAL A 155 4.56 0.09 9.15
C VAL A 155 3.55 -0.66 8.27
N GLN A 156 2.48 0.03 7.94
CA GLN A 156 1.43 -0.46 7.07
C GLN A 156 1.29 0.46 5.83
N THR A 157 0.35 0.13 4.95
CA THR A 157 -0.14 1.02 3.92
C THR A 157 -1.64 1.30 4.16
N PRO A 158 -2.18 2.48 3.75
CA PRO A 158 -1.63 3.41 2.78
C PRO A 158 -0.46 4.23 3.31
N GLN A 159 0.49 4.51 2.43
CA GLN A 159 1.54 5.52 2.61
C GLN A 159 1.25 6.67 1.66
N ALA A 160 1.27 7.89 2.13
CA ALA A 160 0.97 9.07 1.32
C ALA A 160 2.19 9.96 1.15
N PHE A 161 2.35 10.51 -0.05
CA PHE A 161 3.49 11.33 -0.42
C PHE A 161 3.09 12.51 -1.31
N ARG A 162 3.82 13.63 -1.22
CA ARG A 162 3.84 14.64 -2.29
C ARG A 162 4.34 13.96 -3.57
N LYS A 163 3.56 14.05 -4.66
CA LYS A 163 3.86 13.33 -5.91
C LYS A 163 5.20 13.71 -6.52
N ASP A 164 5.52 14.98 -6.54
CA ASP A 164 6.78 15.51 -7.05
C ASP A 164 7.99 14.91 -6.31
N LEU A 165 7.90 14.84 -4.97
CA LEU A 165 8.98 14.37 -4.12
C LEU A 165 9.17 12.85 -4.23
N ILE A 166 8.09 12.07 -4.24
CA ILE A 166 8.23 10.60 -4.34
C ILE A 166 8.75 10.18 -5.71
N ILE A 167 8.33 10.84 -6.80
CA ILE A 167 8.87 10.57 -8.14
C ILE A 167 10.36 10.93 -8.19
N LYS A 168 10.76 12.09 -7.62
CA LYS A 168 12.19 12.47 -7.52
C LYS A 168 13.00 11.43 -6.74
N ALA A 169 12.45 10.95 -5.61
CA ALA A 169 13.11 9.93 -4.79
C ALA A 169 13.29 8.60 -5.56
N TYR A 170 12.25 8.14 -6.25
CA TYR A 170 12.33 6.95 -7.10
C TYR A 170 13.38 7.06 -8.20
N LYS A 171 13.45 8.21 -8.88
CA LYS A 171 14.47 8.45 -9.92
C LYS A 171 15.89 8.46 -9.34
N LYS A 172 16.09 9.10 -8.18
CA LYS A 172 17.39 9.22 -7.53
C LYS A 172 17.90 7.88 -6.98
N PHE A 173 17.03 7.05 -6.43
CA PHE A 173 17.39 5.83 -5.71
C PHE A 173 16.90 4.55 -6.42
N ASN A 174 16.73 4.56 -7.74
CA ASN A 174 16.19 3.46 -8.53
C ASN A 174 16.95 2.13 -8.39
N ARG A 175 18.26 2.17 -8.09
CA ARG A 175 19.11 1.01 -7.87
C ARG A 175 19.08 0.47 -6.44
N ARG A 176 18.54 1.22 -5.48
CA ARG A 176 18.44 0.80 -4.08
C ARG A 176 17.26 -0.14 -3.89
N ASN A 177 17.47 -1.26 -3.19
CA ASN A 177 16.36 -2.06 -2.69
C ASN A 177 15.84 -1.42 -1.40
N THR A 178 14.54 -1.14 -1.35
CA THR A 178 13.86 -0.60 -0.17
C THR A 178 12.74 -1.54 0.27
N PHE A 179 12.48 -1.58 1.56
CA PHE A 179 11.42 -2.40 2.13
C PHE A 179 10.04 -1.81 1.87
N ASP A 180 9.96 -0.45 1.89
CA ASP A 180 8.74 0.29 1.59
C ASP A 180 9.06 1.62 0.87
N ASP A 181 8.02 2.40 0.57
CA ASP A 181 8.15 3.65 -0.17
C ASP A 181 8.66 4.79 0.73
N ALA A 182 8.40 4.71 2.04
CA ALA A 182 8.84 5.70 3.01
C ALA A 182 10.37 5.72 3.17
N GLN A 183 11.04 4.57 3.05
CA GLN A 183 12.50 4.49 3.13
C GLN A 183 13.20 5.38 2.10
N LEU A 184 12.58 5.66 0.96
CA LEU A 184 13.10 6.62 -0.01
C LEU A 184 13.15 8.05 0.56
N PHE A 185 12.21 8.43 1.42
CA PHE A 185 12.19 9.72 2.10
C PHE A 185 13.24 9.79 3.22
N GLU A 186 13.49 8.68 3.91
CA GLU A 186 14.60 8.56 4.87
C GLU A 186 15.95 8.80 4.17
N LEU A 187 16.18 8.17 3.01
CA LEU A 187 17.37 8.40 2.18
C LEU A 187 17.48 9.85 1.68
N MET A 188 16.37 10.56 1.55
CA MET A 188 16.35 12.01 1.25
C MET A 188 16.48 12.88 2.50
N LYS A 189 16.64 12.32 3.70
CA LYS A 189 16.64 13.02 5.00
C LYS A 189 15.41 13.89 5.21
N LYS A 190 14.24 13.44 4.74
CA LYS A 190 12.97 14.15 4.88
C LYS A 190 12.14 13.56 5.99
N LYS A 191 11.49 14.43 6.78
CA LYS A 191 10.58 14.02 7.86
C LYS A 191 9.37 13.27 7.29
N ILE A 192 9.00 12.18 7.96
CA ILE A 192 7.84 11.35 7.66
C ILE A 192 6.91 11.39 8.88
N LYS A 193 5.66 11.79 8.66
CA LYS A 193 4.65 11.79 9.73
C LYS A 193 4.10 10.39 9.90
N ILE A 194 4.08 9.89 11.12
CA ILE A 194 3.39 8.66 11.48
C ILE A 194 1.98 9.00 11.97
N VAL A 195 0.99 8.28 11.48
CA VAL A 195 -0.38 8.28 12.00
C VAL A 195 -0.73 6.88 12.48
N GLU A 196 -1.68 6.78 13.40
CA GLU A 196 -2.12 5.49 13.92
C GLU A 196 -2.75 4.63 12.80
N GLY A 197 -2.27 3.39 12.69
CA GLY A 197 -2.78 2.37 11.81
C GLY A 197 -3.90 1.56 12.47
N SER A 198 -4.08 0.31 12.03
CA SER A 198 -5.05 -0.60 12.64
C SER A 198 -4.58 -2.03 12.55
N TYR A 199 -4.76 -2.80 13.61
CA TYR A 199 -4.50 -4.25 13.57
C TYR A 199 -5.48 -4.99 12.66
N LEU A 200 -6.64 -4.40 12.35
CA LEU A 200 -7.56 -4.92 11.33
C LEU A 200 -7.04 -4.73 9.90
N ASN A 201 -6.05 -3.85 9.69
CA ASN A 201 -5.43 -3.61 8.39
C ASN A 201 -4.44 -4.73 8.02
N VAL A 202 -4.94 -5.96 8.04
CA VAL A 202 -4.15 -7.18 7.80
C VAL A 202 -3.66 -7.20 6.35
N LYS A 203 -2.40 -7.61 6.16
CA LYS A 203 -1.82 -7.89 4.84
C LYS A 203 -1.92 -9.38 4.56
N ILE A 204 -2.75 -9.76 3.61
CA ILE A 204 -2.89 -11.15 3.18
C ILE A 204 -1.58 -11.58 2.49
N THR A 205 -0.80 -12.41 3.16
CA THR A 205 0.56 -12.80 2.76
C THR A 205 0.77 -14.31 2.78
N TYR A 206 0.21 -14.98 3.77
CA TYR A 206 0.26 -16.40 4.00
C TYR A 206 -1.15 -17.03 3.92
N PRO A 207 -1.28 -18.36 3.75
CA PRO A 207 -2.59 -19.04 3.73
C PRO A 207 -3.44 -18.77 4.98
N GLU A 208 -2.81 -18.67 6.14
CA GLU A 208 -3.46 -18.40 7.43
C GLU A 208 -4.16 -17.03 7.46
N ASP A 209 -3.61 -16.04 6.75
CA ASP A 209 -4.23 -14.71 6.65
C ASP A 209 -5.60 -14.75 5.97
N LEU A 210 -5.87 -15.79 5.13
CA LEU A 210 -7.17 -15.97 4.50
C LEU A 210 -8.26 -16.39 5.51
N ILE A 211 -7.89 -17.08 6.58
CA ILE A 211 -8.81 -17.42 7.67
C ILE A 211 -9.27 -16.15 8.35
N PHE A 212 -8.32 -15.29 8.74
CA PHE A 212 -8.64 -13.97 9.31
C PHE A 212 -9.44 -13.09 8.33
N ALA A 213 -9.06 -13.10 7.06
CA ALA A 213 -9.77 -12.34 6.03
C ALA A 213 -11.23 -12.77 5.89
N LYS A 214 -11.52 -14.07 5.91
CA LYS A 214 -12.88 -14.60 5.88
C LYS A 214 -13.68 -14.16 7.11
N ALA A 215 -13.10 -14.28 8.31
CA ALA A 215 -13.73 -13.87 9.56
C ALA A 215 -14.05 -12.35 9.58
N LEU A 216 -13.14 -11.50 9.10
CA LEU A 216 -13.38 -10.06 9.01
C LEU A 216 -14.51 -9.71 8.05
N MET A 217 -14.71 -10.48 6.98
CA MET A 217 -15.80 -10.26 6.02
C MET A 217 -17.18 -10.67 6.53
N THR A 218 -17.28 -11.51 7.55
CA THR A 218 -18.60 -11.87 8.14
C THR A 218 -19.19 -10.75 8.98
N LYS A 219 -18.37 -9.83 9.48
CA LYS A 219 -18.76 -8.70 10.33
C LYS A 219 -19.01 -7.38 9.57
N SER A 220 -18.94 -7.40 8.22
CA SER A 220 -19.03 -6.18 7.37
C SER A 220 -20.32 -6.16 6.56
#